data_b1e7d6abafe9d4e56a241b7a34610081
#
_entry.id   b1e7d6abafe9d4e56a241b7a34610081
#
_cell.length_a   1.000
_cell.length_b   1.000
_cell.length_c   1.000
_cell.angle_alpha   90.00
_cell.angle_beta   90.00
_cell.angle_gamma   90.00
#
_symmetry.space_group_name_H-M   'P 1'
#
loop_
_entity.id
_entity.type
_entity.pdbx_description
1 polymer ?
#
loop_
_entity_poly.entity_id
_entity_poly.type
_entity_poly.pdbx_seq_one_letter_code
_entity_poly.pdbx_strand_id
1 'polypeptide(L)'
;MPTPHEVFNARITKAMNERNYDEYEALLTDDYVGEYPQSGETIHGPTNARAIIEQYPGSLPRNTLDMKSARIAATDARWLRTPTFTVVRAEGTGNVGVSALKSRYPDGSEWWVINFYELRDGRLARSTTFFAPAFEAPEWRKPFVKLPGAPA
;
A
#
# COMPACT_ATOMS: atom_id res chain seq x y z
N MET A 1 -2.89 -12.56 -19.13
CA MET A 1 -3.41 -13.10 -17.85
C MET A 1 -2.90 -12.25 -16.71
N PRO A 2 -3.77 -11.78 -15.82
CA PRO A 2 -3.31 -11.03 -14.65
C PRO A 2 -2.52 -11.95 -13.70
N THR A 3 -1.50 -11.38 -13.08
CA THR A 3 -0.70 -12.07 -12.05
C THR A 3 -1.49 -12.20 -10.74
N PRO A 4 -1.11 -13.13 -9.84
CA PRO A 4 -1.72 -13.21 -8.51
C PRO A 4 -1.70 -11.88 -7.75
N HIS A 5 -0.63 -11.09 -7.92
CA HIS A 5 -0.50 -9.79 -7.30
C HIS A 5 -1.47 -8.75 -7.86
N GLU A 6 -1.67 -8.74 -9.17
CA GLU A 6 -2.66 -7.87 -9.82
C GLU A 6 -4.08 -8.24 -9.39
N VAL A 7 -4.39 -9.53 -9.33
CA VAL A 7 -5.69 -10.02 -8.86
C VAL A 7 -5.93 -9.60 -7.41
N PHE A 8 -4.96 -9.83 -6.53
CA PHE A 8 -5.07 -9.44 -5.12
C PHE A 8 -5.27 -7.93 -4.97
N ASN A 9 -4.43 -7.11 -5.60
CA ASN A 9 -4.53 -5.65 -5.50
C ASN A 9 -5.86 -5.11 -6.02
N ALA A 10 -6.38 -5.66 -7.10
CA ALA A 10 -7.69 -5.28 -7.63
C ALA A 10 -8.81 -5.61 -6.63
N ARG A 11 -8.77 -6.80 -6.03
CA ARG A 11 -9.79 -7.24 -5.07
C ARG A 11 -9.77 -6.42 -3.79
N ILE A 12 -8.59 -6.22 -3.18
CA ILE A 12 -8.51 -5.50 -1.92
C ILE A 12 -8.85 -4.01 -2.10
N THR A 13 -8.42 -3.40 -3.19
CA THR A 13 -8.78 -2.01 -3.50
C THR A 13 -10.29 -1.85 -3.70
N LYS A 14 -10.89 -2.79 -4.43
CA LYS A 14 -12.35 -2.81 -4.62
C LYS A 14 -13.08 -2.97 -3.30
N ALA A 15 -12.68 -3.95 -2.47
CA ALA A 15 -13.28 -4.19 -1.16
C ALA A 15 -13.24 -2.93 -0.28
N MET A 16 -12.10 -2.26 -0.24
CA MET A 16 -11.95 -1.02 0.53
C MET A 16 -12.83 0.11 -0.02
N ASN A 17 -12.85 0.32 -1.32
CA ASN A 17 -13.62 1.39 -1.96
C ASN A 17 -15.13 1.18 -1.84
N GLU A 18 -15.59 -0.05 -1.89
CA GLU A 18 -17.00 -0.43 -1.73
C GLU A 18 -17.40 -0.64 -0.27
N ARG A 19 -16.46 -0.53 0.66
CA ARG A 19 -16.65 -0.81 2.09
C ARG A 19 -17.18 -2.21 2.36
N ASN A 20 -16.75 -3.16 1.53
CA ASN A 20 -17.02 -4.57 1.73
C ASN A 20 -15.98 -5.14 2.71
N TYR A 21 -16.23 -4.91 3.99
CA TYR A 21 -15.31 -5.29 5.06
C TYR A 21 -15.19 -6.80 5.24
N ASP A 22 -16.21 -7.55 4.91
CA ASP A 22 -16.16 -9.01 4.96
C ASP A 22 -15.18 -9.55 3.90
N GLU A 23 -15.24 -9.03 2.69
CA GLU A 23 -14.28 -9.38 1.64
C GLU A 23 -12.86 -8.91 1.98
N TYR A 24 -12.72 -7.71 2.54
CA TYR A 24 -11.41 -7.21 2.99
C TYR A 24 -10.79 -8.16 4.02
N GLU A 25 -11.54 -8.53 5.06
CA GLU A 25 -11.09 -9.44 6.12
C GLU A 25 -10.72 -10.82 5.55
N ALA A 26 -11.53 -11.34 4.62
CA ALA A 26 -11.29 -12.63 3.99
C ALA A 26 -10.02 -12.67 3.11
N LEU A 27 -9.58 -11.52 2.65
CA LEU A 27 -8.33 -11.37 1.87
C LEU A 27 -7.06 -11.39 2.73
N LEU A 28 -7.18 -11.36 4.06
CA LEU A 28 -6.07 -11.44 4.99
C LEU A 28 -5.96 -12.84 5.58
N THR A 29 -4.73 -13.29 5.85
CA THR A 29 -4.53 -14.56 6.56
C THR A 29 -4.85 -14.41 8.05
N ASP A 30 -5.17 -15.51 8.72
CA ASP A 30 -5.54 -15.48 10.15
C ASP A 30 -4.39 -14.96 11.03
N ASP A 31 -3.15 -15.18 10.62
CA ASP A 31 -1.93 -14.73 11.27
C ASP A 31 -1.34 -13.45 10.66
N TYR A 32 -2.16 -12.67 9.97
CA TYR A 32 -1.74 -11.42 9.33
C TYR A 32 -1.03 -10.49 10.31
N VAL A 33 0.06 -9.87 9.85
CA VAL A 33 0.75 -8.79 10.56
C VAL A 33 0.99 -7.63 9.62
N GLY A 34 0.46 -6.48 9.99
CA GLY A 34 0.73 -5.20 9.34
C GLY A 34 1.64 -4.31 10.19
N GLU A 35 2.39 -3.45 9.52
CA GLU A 35 3.28 -2.50 10.17
C GLU A 35 3.17 -1.13 9.53
N TYR A 36 3.12 -0.10 10.36
CA TYR A 36 3.23 1.31 9.98
C TYR A 36 4.53 1.88 10.57
N PRO A 37 5.65 1.82 9.84
CA PRO A 37 6.95 2.20 10.41
C PRO A 37 7.04 3.65 10.88
N GLN A 38 6.28 4.56 10.25
CA GLN A 38 6.31 5.97 10.60
C GLN A 38 5.79 6.26 12.02
N SER A 39 4.84 5.48 12.50
CA SER A 39 4.30 5.57 13.87
C SER A 39 4.84 4.47 14.79
N GLY A 40 5.44 3.42 14.21
CA GLY A 40 5.87 2.24 14.97
C GLY A 40 4.75 1.26 15.28
N GLU A 41 3.55 1.48 14.74
CA GLU A 41 2.40 0.61 14.98
C GLU A 41 2.58 -0.75 14.32
N THR A 42 2.09 -1.80 15.00
CA THR A 42 1.89 -3.14 14.44
C THR A 42 0.44 -3.57 14.60
N ILE A 43 -0.09 -4.23 13.57
CA ILE A 43 -1.48 -4.68 13.51
C ILE A 43 -1.46 -6.20 13.45
N HIS A 44 -2.10 -6.86 14.40
CA HIS A 44 -2.13 -8.32 14.46
C HIS A 44 -3.53 -8.84 14.15
N GLY A 45 -3.60 -9.68 13.13
CA GLY A 45 -4.80 -10.38 12.71
C GLY A 45 -5.76 -9.57 11.84
N PRO A 46 -6.62 -10.26 11.09
CA PRO A 46 -7.56 -9.61 10.15
C PRO A 46 -8.63 -8.79 10.85
N THR A 47 -9.07 -9.19 12.04
CA THR A 47 -10.11 -8.47 12.79
C THR A 47 -9.66 -7.06 13.19
N ASN A 48 -8.41 -6.91 13.67
CA ASN A 48 -7.87 -5.60 14.02
C ASN A 48 -7.64 -4.74 12.77
N ALA A 49 -7.17 -5.33 11.68
CA ALA A 49 -7.01 -4.63 10.41
C ALA A 49 -8.36 -4.10 9.89
N ARG A 50 -9.41 -4.94 9.96
CA ARG A 50 -10.78 -4.55 9.62
C ARG A 50 -11.28 -3.39 10.50
N ALA A 51 -11.08 -3.48 11.81
CA ALA A 51 -11.54 -2.45 12.74
C ALA A 51 -10.96 -1.07 12.41
N ILE A 52 -9.70 -1.01 11.98
CA ILE A 52 -9.05 0.24 11.58
C ILE A 52 -9.77 0.88 10.39
N ILE A 53 -10.10 0.11 9.37
CA ILE A 53 -10.77 0.67 8.18
C ILE A 53 -12.25 0.95 8.42
N GLU A 54 -12.94 0.18 9.24
CA GLU A 54 -14.33 0.43 9.60
C GLU A 54 -14.51 1.69 10.45
N GLN A 55 -13.58 1.93 11.37
CA GLN A 55 -13.65 3.03 12.32
C GLN A 55 -12.86 4.27 11.87
N TYR A 56 -12.45 4.31 10.61
CA TYR A 56 -11.66 5.43 10.09
C TYR A 56 -12.44 6.74 10.21
N PRO A 57 -11.89 7.78 10.91
CA PRO A 57 -12.57 9.04 11.10
C PRO A 57 -12.92 9.73 9.76
N GLY A 58 -14.18 10.11 9.58
CA GLY A 58 -14.63 10.77 8.35
C GLY A 58 -14.79 9.84 7.15
N SER A 59 -14.80 8.52 7.37
CA SER A 59 -14.83 7.49 6.33
C SER A 59 -13.47 7.26 5.64
N LEU A 60 -13.22 6.02 5.27
CA LEU A 60 -11.98 5.62 4.59
C LEU A 60 -11.84 6.36 3.25
N PRO A 61 -10.68 6.94 2.95
CA PRO A 61 -10.44 7.56 1.66
C PRO A 61 -10.57 6.56 0.51
N ARG A 62 -11.04 7.02 -0.62
CA ARG A 62 -11.05 6.19 -1.83
C ARG A 62 -9.65 6.09 -2.38
N ASN A 63 -9.20 4.86 -2.51
CA ASN A 63 -7.93 4.56 -3.16
C ASN A 63 -8.16 4.43 -4.67
N THR A 64 -7.43 5.20 -5.43
CA THR A 64 -7.39 5.04 -6.87
C THR A 64 -6.16 4.22 -7.22
N LEU A 65 -6.37 3.02 -7.73
CA LEU A 65 -5.33 2.31 -8.45
C LEU A 65 -5.24 2.96 -9.85
N ASP A 66 -4.57 4.11 -9.93
CA ASP A 66 -4.30 4.71 -11.22
C ASP A 66 -3.19 3.92 -11.90
N MET A 67 -3.56 3.17 -12.93
CA MET A 67 -2.61 2.34 -13.69
C MET A 67 -1.49 3.13 -14.35
N LYS A 68 -1.63 4.46 -14.48
CA LYS A 68 -0.54 5.33 -14.98
C LYS A 68 0.46 5.69 -13.89
N SER A 69 0.03 5.78 -12.66
CA SER A 69 0.88 6.15 -11.51
C SER A 69 1.09 5.02 -10.51
N ALA A 70 0.24 3.99 -10.51
CA ALA A 70 0.43 2.84 -9.65
C ALA A 70 1.64 2.01 -10.12
N ARG A 71 2.46 1.63 -9.17
CA ARG A 71 3.59 0.74 -9.36
C ARG A 71 3.30 -0.54 -8.61
N ILE A 72 3.04 -1.62 -9.34
CA ILE A 72 2.90 -2.96 -8.77
C ILE A 72 4.08 -3.77 -9.31
N ALA A 73 4.94 -4.19 -8.42
CA ALA A 73 6.06 -5.06 -8.74
C ALA A 73 5.97 -6.33 -7.88
N ALA A 74 6.22 -7.46 -8.50
CA ALA A 74 6.34 -8.73 -7.82
C ALA A 74 7.68 -9.36 -8.20
N THR A 75 8.27 -10.10 -7.30
CA THR A 75 9.59 -10.69 -7.49
C THR A 75 9.68 -12.03 -6.75
N ASP A 76 10.59 -12.87 -7.20
CA ASP A 76 10.98 -14.11 -6.50
C ASP A 76 11.84 -13.86 -5.25
N ALA A 77 12.15 -12.61 -4.95
CA ALA A 77 12.91 -12.24 -3.79
C ALA A 77 12.01 -11.85 -2.61
N ARG A 78 12.49 -12.10 -1.41
CA ARG A 78 11.92 -11.58 -0.17
C ARG A 78 12.54 -10.23 0.17
N TRP A 79 11.80 -9.43 0.89
CA TRP A 79 12.29 -8.20 1.48
C TRP A 79 12.48 -8.40 2.98
N LEU A 80 13.69 -8.18 3.44
CA LEU A 80 14.02 -8.19 4.86
C LEU A 80 14.10 -6.76 5.37
N ARG A 81 13.51 -6.52 6.53
CA ARG A 81 13.66 -5.25 7.24
C ARG A 81 14.71 -5.41 8.33
N THR A 82 15.60 -4.44 8.37
CA THR A 82 16.53 -4.29 9.49
C THR A 82 15.90 -3.41 10.58
N PRO A 83 16.42 -3.43 11.81
CA PRO A 83 15.95 -2.51 12.86
C PRO A 83 16.05 -1.03 12.51
N THR A 84 16.86 -0.67 11.53
CA THR A 84 17.03 0.71 11.04
C THR A 84 16.10 1.04 9.86
N PHE A 85 15.08 0.23 9.62
CA PHE A 85 14.12 0.36 8.53
C PHE A 85 14.72 0.25 7.12
N THR A 86 15.92 -0.28 6.98
CA THR A 86 16.47 -0.63 5.68
C THR A 86 15.77 -1.86 5.15
N VAL A 87 15.24 -1.79 3.95
CA VAL A 87 14.67 -2.94 3.27
C VAL A 87 15.79 -3.61 2.48
N VAL A 88 16.08 -4.86 2.84
CA VAL A 88 17.11 -5.66 2.19
C VAL A 88 16.43 -6.75 1.38
N ARG A 89 16.82 -6.88 0.13
CA ARG A 89 16.35 -7.95 -0.73
C ARG A 89 16.98 -9.29 -0.32
N ALA A 90 16.15 -10.30 -0.17
CA ALA A 90 16.58 -11.67 0.06
C ALA A 90 15.86 -12.59 -0.93
N GLU A 91 16.41 -13.77 -1.16
CA GLU A 91 15.78 -14.79 -2.02
C GLU A 91 14.41 -15.19 -1.49
N GLY A 92 13.48 -15.44 -2.39
CA GLY A 92 12.10 -15.76 -2.07
C GLY A 92 11.37 -16.53 -3.15
N THR A 93 10.07 -16.63 -3.01
CA THR A 93 9.18 -17.52 -3.77
C THR A 93 8.23 -16.80 -4.73
N GLY A 94 8.43 -15.53 -5.01
CA GLY A 94 7.52 -14.74 -5.86
C GLY A 94 6.25 -14.24 -5.19
N ASN A 95 6.15 -14.38 -3.88
CA ASN A 95 4.99 -13.94 -3.09
C ASN A 95 5.11 -12.51 -2.53
N VAL A 96 6.23 -11.84 -2.76
CA VAL A 96 6.48 -10.47 -2.32
C VAL A 96 6.12 -9.49 -3.42
N GLY A 97 5.42 -8.42 -3.05
CA GLY A 97 5.04 -7.36 -3.97
C GLY A 97 5.20 -5.99 -3.37
N VAL A 98 5.14 -5.00 -4.24
CA VAL A 98 5.09 -3.58 -3.88
C VAL A 98 3.95 -2.93 -4.64
N SER A 99 3.13 -2.16 -3.94
CA SER A 99 2.12 -1.32 -4.58
C SER A 99 2.26 0.12 -4.10
N ALA A 100 2.06 1.06 -5.01
CA ALA A 100 1.98 2.48 -4.71
C ALA A 100 0.63 2.99 -5.17
N LEU A 101 -0.16 3.52 -4.26
CA LEU A 101 -1.52 3.99 -4.48
C LEU A 101 -1.59 5.48 -4.19
N LYS A 102 -2.45 6.19 -4.91
CA LYS A 102 -2.88 7.54 -4.52
C LYS A 102 -4.18 7.45 -3.72
N SER A 103 -4.20 8.13 -2.58
CA SER A 103 -5.38 8.27 -1.74
C SER A 103 -5.73 9.73 -1.57
N ARG A 104 -7.01 10.05 -1.68
CA ARG A 104 -7.53 11.38 -1.35
C ARG A 104 -8.28 11.28 -0.03
N TYR A 105 -7.82 12.03 0.96
CA TYR A 105 -8.41 12.07 2.29
C TYR A 105 -9.61 13.03 2.36
N PRO A 106 -10.48 12.90 3.39
CA PRO A 106 -11.68 13.76 3.52
C PRO A 106 -11.40 15.26 3.57
N ASP A 107 -10.21 15.68 3.99
CA ASP A 107 -9.75 17.08 4.00
C ASP A 107 -9.31 17.59 2.61
N GLY A 108 -9.39 16.74 1.58
CA GLY A 108 -8.95 17.03 0.22
C GLY A 108 -7.47 16.81 -0.05
N SER A 109 -6.68 16.45 0.96
CA SER A 109 -5.24 16.19 0.77
C SER A 109 -5.01 14.91 -0.03
N GLU A 110 -3.97 14.92 -0.84
CA GLU A 110 -3.52 13.76 -1.60
C GLU A 110 -2.28 13.15 -0.98
N TRP A 111 -2.30 11.83 -0.89
CA TRP A 111 -1.23 11.05 -0.28
C TRP A 111 -0.85 9.89 -1.18
N TRP A 112 0.41 9.54 -1.18
CA TRP A 112 0.88 8.25 -1.66
C TRP A 112 0.86 7.25 -0.52
N VAL A 113 0.32 6.06 -0.78
CA VAL A 113 0.35 4.93 0.13
C VAL A 113 1.18 3.84 -0.51
N ILE A 114 2.30 3.51 0.09
CA ILE A 114 3.25 2.55 -0.44
C ILE A 114 3.25 1.32 0.45
N ASN A 115 2.93 0.17 -0.13
CA ASN A 115 2.86 -1.10 0.57
C ASN A 115 3.92 -2.05 0.05
N PHE A 116 4.73 -2.53 0.95
CA PHE A 116 5.53 -3.74 0.75
C PHE A 116 4.75 -4.88 1.39
N TYR A 117 4.46 -5.94 0.65
CA TYR A 117 3.57 -6.97 1.16
C TYR A 117 3.98 -8.36 0.73
N GLU A 118 3.51 -9.35 1.45
CA GLU A 118 3.71 -10.76 1.17
C GLU A 118 2.35 -11.46 1.09
N LEU A 119 2.14 -12.20 0.00
CA LEU A 119 0.98 -13.07 -0.18
C LEU A 119 1.30 -14.50 0.24
N ARG A 120 0.31 -15.17 0.77
CA ARG A 120 0.32 -16.61 1.02
C ARG A 120 -1.03 -17.19 0.60
N ASP A 121 -1.00 -18.08 -0.37
CA ASP A 121 -2.23 -18.65 -0.95
C ASP A 121 -3.22 -17.59 -1.45
N GLY A 122 -2.71 -16.55 -2.09
CA GLY A 122 -3.53 -15.44 -2.65
C GLY A 122 -4.07 -14.46 -1.61
N ARG A 123 -3.71 -14.61 -0.33
CA ARG A 123 -4.13 -13.73 0.77
C ARG A 123 -2.95 -12.97 1.35
N LEU A 124 -3.23 -11.80 1.88
CA LEU A 124 -2.24 -10.94 2.50
C LEU A 124 -1.81 -11.50 3.85
N ALA A 125 -0.54 -11.91 3.95
CA ALA A 125 0.04 -12.45 5.17
C ALA A 125 0.82 -11.40 5.97
N ARG A 126 1.52 -10.49 5.28
CA ARG A 126 2.28 -9.40 5.90
C ARG A 126 2.22 -8.16 5.03
N SER A 127 2.24 -7.01 5.66
CA SER A 127 2.39 -5.74 4.96
C SER A 127 3.20 -4.74 5.77
N THR A 128 3.92 -3.88 5.06
CA THR A 128 4.59 -2.71 5.61
C THR A 128 4.12 -1.51 4.80
N THR A 129 3.45 -0.58 5.43
CA THR A 129 2.79 0.54 4.76
C THR A 129 3.40 1.86 5.18
N PHE A 130 3.74 2.68 4.18
CA PHE A 130 4.20 4.05 4.35
C PHE A 130 3.17 5.01 3.78
N PHE A 131 2.97 6.12 4.47
CA PHE A 131 2.06 7.19 4.06
C PHE A 131 2.90 8.43 3.75
N ALA A 132 2.84 8.91 2.53
CA ALA A 132 3.63 10.03 2.06
C ALA A 132 2.73 11.13 1.48
N PRO A 133 2.65 12.30 2.12
CA PRO A 133 1.89 13.41 1.58
C PRO A 133 2.51 13.93 0.29
N ALA A 134 1.69 14.42 -0.62
CA ALA A 134 2.17 15.21 -1.74
C ALA A 134 2.80 16.52 -1.23
N PHE A 135 3.85 16.97 -1.87
CA PHE A 135 4.52 18.24 -1.56
C PHE A 135 5.01 18.91 -2.84
N GLU A 136 5.18 20.23 -2.75
CA GLU A 136 5.71 21.01 -3.86
C GLU A 136 7.22 20.83 -4.01
N ALA A 137 7.70 20.88 -5.26
CA ALA A 137 9.14 20.84 -5.53
C ALA A 137 9.83 22.04 -4.87
N PRO A 138 10.91 21.80 -4.10
CA PRO A 138 11.69 22.91 -3.52
C PRO A 138 12.23 23.85 -4.59
N GLU A 139 12.30 25.14 -4.32
CA GLU A 139 12.74 26.17 -5.27
C GLU A 139 14.11 25.86 -5.90
N TRP A 140 15.07 25.44 -5.07
CA TRP A 140 16.42 25.15 -5.55
C TRP A 140 16.48 24.02 -6.59
N ARG A 141 15.48 23.12 -6.58
CA ARG A 141 15.43 21.95 -7.46
C ARG A 141 14.68 22.22 -8.75
N LYS A 142 13.79 23.21 -8.78
CA LYS A 142 12.94 23.53 -9.93
C LYS A 142 13.67 23.69 -11.27
N PRO A 143 14.87 24.33 -11.34
CA PRO A 143 15.60 24.45 -12.60
C PRO A 143 16.05 23.13 -13.23
N PHE A 144 16.10 22.06 -12.45
CA PHE A 144 16.66 20.77 -12.88
C PHE A 144 15.60 19.70 -13.10
N VAL A 145 14.34 20.01 -12.90
CA VAL A 145 13.23 19.03 -12.97
C VAL A 145 12.10 19.56 -13.85
N LYS A 146 11.31 18.65 -14.40
CA LYS A 146 10.04 19.00 -15.03
C LYS A 146 8.92 18.88 -14.00
N LEU A 147 8.06 19.88 -13.93
CA LEU A 147 6.91 19.91 -13.04
C LEU A 147 5.64 19.46 -13.78
N PRO A 148 4.66 18.86 -13.07
CA PRO A 148 3.38 18.53 -13.68
C PRO A 148 2.72 19.76 -14.30
N GLY A 149 2.19 19.61 -15.53
CA GLY A 149 1.54 20.72 -16.24
C GLY A 149 2.50 21.75 -16.87
N ALA A 150 3.81 21.59 -16.75
CA ALA A 150 4.77 22.44 -17.45
C ALA A 150 4.72 22.20 -18.98
N PRO A 151 4.86 23.25 -19.82
CA PRO A 151 4.95 23.04 -21.26
C PRO A 151 6.14 22.15 -21.61
N ALA A 152 5.97 21.38 -22.68
CA ALA A 152 6.99 20.44 -23.15
C ALA A 152 8.26 21.19 -23.61
#